data_8a3651c0d31484414b6061a3842ecbcf
#
_entry.id   8a3651c0d31484414b6061a3842ecbcf
#
_cell.length_a   1.000
_cell.length_b   1.000
_cell.length_c   1.000
_cell.angle_alpha   90.00
_cell.angle_beta   90.00
_cell.angle_gamma   90.00
#
_symmetry.space_group_name_H-M   'P 1'
#
loop_
_entity.id
_entity.type
_entity.pdbx_description
1 polymer ?
#
loop_
_entity_poly.entity_id
_entity_poly.type
_entity_poly.pdbx_seq_one_letter_code
_entity_poly.pdbx_strand_id
1 'polypeptide(L)'
;GVRPTSSRQYLKNRKIHFLELDFAHPNELRAQLSGHKGTYNKFDYIVHCAGVTKCFDKKSFDYVNYLQTKYFIDTLRELNMVPKQFIYISTLSVFGPVRETDYTPIKEDDSPMPNTAYGFSKLKAELYIQSIPGFPYVIYRPTVVYGPRESDYFLMAKSIQKHFDFSVGFKRQDLTFVYVKDIVQAIFLGIEERVTRKAYFLTDGKVYKSRAFSDLIQKELGNPFVLHLKCPLIVLKVIS
;
A
#
# COMPACT_ATOMS: atom_id res chain seq x y z
N GLY A 1 -13.90 3.21 -8.21
CA GLY A 1 -13.23 4.00 -9.25
C GLY A 1 -12.17 3.17 -9.98
N VAL A 2 -12.04 3.36 -11.26
CA VAL A 2 -11.04 2.72 -12.12
C VAL A 2 -10.48 3.74 -13.11
N ARG A 3 -9.22 3.58 -13.52
CA ARG A 3 -8.69 4.32 -14.67
C ARG A 3 -9.26 3.69 -15.97
N PRO A 4 -9.40 4.45 -17.06
CA PRO A 4 -9.89 3.91 -18.35
C PRO A 4 -9.14 2.65 -18.81
N THR A 5 -7.82 2.61 -18.57
CA THR A 5 -6.93 1.49 -18.94
C THR A 5 -6.85 0.35 -17.93
N SER A 6 -7.60 0.42 -16.82
CA SER A 6 -7.54 -0.61 -15.76
C SER A 6 -8.13 -1.94 -16.21
N SER A 7 -7.41 -3.04 -16.00
CA SER A 7 -7.95 -4.39 -16.23
C SER A 7 -9.09 -4.69 -15.25
N ARG A 8 -10.19 -5.21 -15.78
CA ARG A 8 -11.38 -5.61 -15.00
C ARG A 8 -11.54 -7.14 -14.93
N GLN A 9 -10.53 -7.91 -15.36
CA GLN A 9 -10.62 -9.36 -15.52
C GLN A 9 -11.00 -10.13 -14.25
N TYR A 10 -10.68 -9.59 -13.07
CA TYR A 10 -10.98 -10.21 -11.77
C TYR A 10 -12.22 -9.61 -11.08
N LEU A 11 -12.85 -8.57 -11.67
CA LEU A 11 -13.98 -7.84 -11.10
C LEU A 11 -15.28 -8.26 -11.81
N LYS A 12 -15.64 -9.55 -11.67
CA LYS A 12 -16.75 -10.17 -12.39
C LYS A 12 -18.10 -10.10 -11.66
N ASN A 13 -18.14 -9.62 -10.42
CA ASN A 13 -19.39 -9.53 -9.67
C ASN A 13 -20.31 -8.46 -10.28
N ARG A 14 -21.53 -8.84 -10.65
CA ARG A 14 -22.54 -7.95 -11.28
C ARG A 14 -22.98 -6.78 -10.40
N LYS A 15 -22.74 -6.85 -9.09
CA LYS A 15 -23.02 -5.75 -8.14
C LYS A 15 -21.95 -4.65 -8.16
N ILE A 16 -20.84 -4.86 -8.88
CA ILE A 16 -19.78 -3.86 -9.00
C ILE A 16 -20.14 -2.92 -10.16
N HIS A 17 -20.31 -1.64 -9.83
CA HIS A 17 -20.43 -0.56 -10.80
C HIS A 17 -19.09 0.15 -10.94
N PHE A 18 -18.69 0.45 -12.17
CA PHE A 18 -17.42 1.09 -12.48
C PHE A 18 -17.64 2.58 -12.73
N LEU A 19 -16.90 3.41 -12.02
CA LEU A 19 -16.76 4.83 -12.27
C LEU A 19 -15.36 5.10 -12.79
N GLU A 20 -15.22 5.59 -14.00
CA GLU A 20 -13.93 6.00 -14.54
C GLU A 20 -13.52 7.34 -13.93
N LEU A 21 -12.31 7.39 -13.38
CA LEU A 21 -11.76 8.57 -12.70
C LEU A 21 -10.34 8.83 -13.21
N ASP A 22 -10.14 10.03 -13.72
CA ASP A 22 -8.83 10.50 -14.15
C ASP A 22 -8.18 11.37 -13.06
N PHE A 23 -7.40 10.73 -12.20
CA PHE A 23 -6.70 11.42 -11.13
C PHE A 23 -5.56 12.32 -11.61
N ALA A 24 -5.10 12.16 -12.86
CA ALA A 24 -4.01 12.95 -13.41
C ALA A 24 -4.48 14.35 -13.88
N HIS A 25 -5.75 14.48 -14.23
CA HIS A 25 -6.30 15.73 -14.75
C HIS A 25 -7.42 16.24 -13.84
N PRO A 26 -7.15 17.22 -12.95
CA PRO A 26 -8.11 17.69 -11.95
C PRO A 26 -9.46 18.14 -12.50
N ASN A 27 -9.48 18.77 -13.68
CA ASN A 27 -10.72 19.23 -14.32
C ASN A 27 -11.59 18.04 -14.77
N GLU A 28 -10.98 17.00 -15.35
CA GLU A 28 -11.64 15.77 -15.75
C GLU A 28 -12.18 15.02 -14.53
N LEU A 29 -11.36 14.88 -13.50
CA LEU A 29 -11.74 14.29 -12.23
C LEU A 29 -12.97 15.00 -11.62
N ARG A 30 -12.96 16.34 -11.64
CA ARG A 30 -14.08 17.16 -11.17
C ARG A 30 -15.35 16.92 -11.99
N ALA A 31 -15.24 16.90 -13.31
CA ALA A 31 -16.39 16.66 -14.20
C ALA A 31 -16.99 15.27 -13.96
N GLN A 32 -16.14 14.23 -13.85
CA GLN A 32 -16.55 12.85 -13.60
C GLN A 32 -17.24 12.69 -12.25
N LEU A 33 -16.71 13.30 -11.18
CA LEU A 33 -17.33 13.27 -9.86
C LEU A 33 -18.63 14.09 -9.80
N SER A 34 -18.70 15.22 -10.49
CA SER A 34 -19.94 16.02 -10.61
C SER A 34 -21.04 15.24 -11.31
N GLY A 35 -20.71 14.54 -12.42
CA GLY A 35 -21.67 13.67 -13.12
C GLY A 35 -22.16 12.54 -12.24
N HIS A 36 -21.27 11.90 -11.48
CA HIS A 36 -21.66 10.86 -10.51
C HIS A 36 -22.60 11.42 -9.42
N LYS A 37 -22.29 12.59 -8.87
CA LYS A 37 -23.11 13.26 -7.86
C LYS A 37 -24.52 13.54 -8.34
N GLY A 38 -24.66 13.95 -9.58
CA GLY A 38 -25.96 14.20 -10.21
C GLY A 38 -26.85 12.95 -10.29
N THR A 39 -26.25 11.76 -10.38
CA THR A 39 -26.96 10.49 -10.51
C THR A 39 -27.15 9.74 -9.19
N TYR A 40 -26.10 9.68 -8.35
CA TYR A 40 -26.03 8.79 -7.18
C TYR A 40 -25.78 9.52 -5.86
N ASN A 41 -25.69 10.87 -5.88
CA ASN A 41 -25.31 11.69 -4.71
C ASN A 41 -23.84 11.43 -4.30
N LYS A 42 -23.55 11.26 -3.01
CA LYS A 42 -22.19 11.04 -2.50
C LYS A 42 -21.94 9.59 -2.11
N PHE A 43 -20.66 9.24 -2.01
CA PHE A 43 -20.24 7.94 -1.45
C PHE A 43 -20.42 7.93 0.08
N ASP A 44 -20.86 6.81 0.63
CA ASP A 44 -20.86 6.61 2.08
C ASP A 44 -19.44 6.36 2.60
N TYR A 45 -18.68 5.52 1.90
CA TYR A 45 -17.32 5.13 2.23
C TYR A 45 -16.44 5.20 1.00
N ILE A 46 -15.21 5.64 1.18
CA ILE A 46 -14.18 5.60 0.13
C ILE A 46 -12.97 4.85 0.67
N VAL A 47 -12.56 3.77 -0.03
CA VAL A 47 -11.31 3.07 0.23
C VAL A 47 -10.33 3.48 -0.87
N HIS A 48 -9.37 4.35 -0.53
CA HIS A 48 -8.40 4.88 -1.46
C HIS A 48 -7.14 4.02 -1.50
N CYS A 49 -7.10 3.11 -2.47
CA CYS A 49 -5.96 2.22 -2.74
C CYS A 49 -5.14 2.66 -3.96
N ALA A 50 -5.52 3.77 -4.62
CA ALA A 50 -4.80 4.25 -5.79
C ALA A 50 -3.38 4.70 -5.41
N GLY A 51 -2.39 4.28 -6.19
CA GLY A 51 -1.00 4.59 -5.96
C GLY A 51 -0.08 3.71 -6.78
N VAL A 52 1.21 4.01 -6.73
CA VAL A 52 2.28 3.24 -7.38
C VAL A 52 3.35 2.88 -6.36
N THR A 53 3.84 1.65 -6.44
CA THR A 53 4.92 1.13 -5.60
C THR A 53 6.25 1.04 -6.34
N LYS A 54 6.22 1.15 -7.68
CA LYS A 54 7.38 1.12 -8.57
C LYS A 54 7.22 2.21 -9.64
N CYS A 55 8.25 3.04 -9.83
CA CYS A 55 8.32 4.07 -10.85
C CYS A 55 9.73 4.19 -11.38
N PHE A 56 9.88 4.63 -12.64
CA PHE A 56 11.19 4.90 -13.24
C PHE A 56 11.88 6.13 -12.62
N ASP A 57 11.11 7.14 -12.23
CA ASP A 57 11.64 8.36 -11.65
C ASP A 57 10.98 8.66 -10.28
N LYS A 58 11.74 9.37 -9.43
CA LYS A 58 11.30 9.68 -8.06
C LYS A 58 10.12 10.68 -8.02
N LYS A 59 9.99 11.55 -9.03
CA LYS A 59 8.94 12.57 -9.10
C LYS A 59 7.56 11.94 -9.33
N SER A 60 7.54 10.83 -10.09
CA SER A 60 6.31 10.08 -10.34
C SER A 60 5.67 9.53 -9.07
N PHE A 61 6.46 9.15 -8.07
CA PHE A 61 5.90 8.76 -6.76
C PHE A 61 5.14 9.92 -6.10
N ASP A 62 5.73 11.10 -6.06
CA ASP A 62 5.12 12.28 -5.46
C ASP A 62 3.85 12.69 -6.20
N TYR A 63 3.90 12.69 -7.52
CA TYR A 63 2.77 13.03 -8.36
C TYR A 63 1.60 12.07 -8.14
N VAL A 64 1.83 10.76 -8.24
CA VAL A 64 0.76 9.76 -8.19
C VAL A 64 0.26 9.54 -6.76
N ASN A 65 1.17 9.36 -5.79
CA ASN A 65 0.77 8.96 -4.44
C ASN A 65 0.31 10.15 -3.58
N TYR A 66 0.85 11.35 -3.82
CA TYR A 66 0.51 12.53 -3.03
C TYR A 66 -0.41 13.49 -3.79
N LEU A 67 0.04 14.05 -4.94
CA LEU A 67 -0.73 15.11 -5.61
C LEU A 67 -2.08 14.61 -6.13
N GLN A 68 -2.15 13.45 -6.73
CA GLN A 68 -3.43 12.89 -7.20
C GLN A 68 -4.36 12.56 -6.02
N THR A 69 -3.84 12.07 -4.90
CA THR A 69 -4.63 11.88 -3.67
C THR A 69 -5.17 13.23 -3.16
N LYS A 70 -4.33 14.25 -3.16
CA LYS A 70 -4.71 15.62 -2.79
C LYS A 70 -5.82 16.15 -3.70
N TYR A 71 -5.66 16.05 -5.02
CA TYR A 71 -6.67 16.51 -5.99
C TYR A 71 -8.01 15.82 -5.78
N PHE A 72 -7.98 14.51 -5.53
CA PHE A 72 -9.20 13.76 -5.26
C PHE A 72 -9.94 14.26 -4.01
N ILE A 73 -9.22 14.42 -2.90
CA ILE A 73 -9.81 14.89 -1.64
C ILE A 73 -10.33 16.33 -1.78
N ASP A 74 -9.56 17.23 -2.42
CA ASP A 74 -9.98 18.61 -2.64
C ASP A 74 -11.26 18.65 -3.47
N THR A 75 -11.33 17.88 -4.56
CA THR A 75 -12.52 17.79 -5.40
C THR A 75 -13.73 17.25 -4.63
N LEU A 76 -13.55 16.23 -3.79
CA LEU A 76 -14.64 15.72 -2.94
C LEU A 76 -15.15 16.80 -1.97
N ARG A 77 -14.26 17.61 -1.40
CA ARG A 77 -14.63 18.70 -0.49
C ARG A 77 -15.36 19.82 -1.23
N GLU A 78 -14.84 20.27 -2.36
CA GLU A 78 -15.45 21.30 -3.20
C GLU A 78 -16.86 20.92 -3.68
N LEU A 79 -17.06 19.65 -4.02
CA LEU A 79 -18.35 19.14 -4.47
C LEU A 79 -19.28 18.74 -3.32
N ASN A 80 -18.92 18.93 -2.06
CA ASN A 80 -19.67 18.46 -0.89
C ASN A 80 -19.95 16.93 -0.95
N MET A 81 -18.95 16.16 -1.40
CA MET A 81 -19.00 14.69 -1.52
C MET A 81 -18.10 13.97 -0.50
N VAL A 82 -17.71 14.66 0.59
CA VAL A 82 -16.94 14.03 1.66
C VAL A 82 -17.72 12.83 2.21
N PRO A 83 -17.12 11.62 2.22
CA PRO A 83 -17.79 10.41 2.69
C PRO A 83 -17.98 10.43 4.22
N LYS A 84 -18.75 9.47 4.74
CA LYS A 84 -18.82 9.22 6.20
C LYS A 84 -17.46 8.77 6.74
N GLN A 85 -16.66 8.05 5.92
CA GLN A 85 -15.31 7.63 6.25
C GLN A 85 -14.46 7.51 4.98
N PHE A 86 -13.25 8.08 5.03
CA PHE A 86 -12.23 7.98 3.99
C PHE A 86 -11.09 7.10 4.48
N ILE A 87 -10.96 5.92 3.93
CA ILE A 87 -9.95 4.92 4.31
C ILE A 87 -8.77 5.03 3.35
N TYR A 88 -7.63 5.44 3.86
CA TYR A 88 -6.40 5.56 3.08
C TYR A 88 -5.48 4.37 3.34
N ILE A 89 -5.14 3.64 2.28
CA ILE A 89 -4.15 2.56 2.37
C ILE A 89 -2.76 3.16 2.16
N SER A 90 -2.05 3.32 3.26
CA SER A 90 -0.67 3.80 3.30
C SER A 90 0.33 2.63 3.31
N THR A 91 1.39 2.72 4.08
CA THR A 91 2.45 1.70 4.17
C THR A 91 3.28 1.90 5.44
N LEU A 92 3.87 0.83 5.99
CA LEU A 92 4.87 0.94 7.04
C LEU A 92 6.13 1.70 6.58
N SER A 93 6.42 1.75 5.26
CA SER A 93 7.58 2.45 4.70
C SER A 93 7.63 3.95 5.00
N VAL A 94 6.55 4.56 5.53
CA VAL A 94 6.55 5.96 6.00
C VAL A 94 7.44 6.15 7.23
N PHE A 95 7.71 5.09 7.98
CA PHE A 95 8.61 5.14 9.15
C PHE A 95 10.07 4.93 8.77
N GLY A 96 10.37 4.25 7.64
CA GLY A 96 11.73 3.92 7.28
C GLY A 96 12.43 3.10 8.37
N PRO A 97 13.78 3.24 8.52
CA PRO A 97 14.58 2.39 9.38
C PRO A 97 14.71 2.92 10.82
N VAL A 98 13.62 3.41 11.42
CA VAL A 98 13.68 4.10 12.75
C VAL A 98 14.12 3.19 13.90
N ARG A 99 14.05 1.86 13.76
CA ARG A 99 14.43 0.87 14.79
C ARG A 99 15.50 -0.13 14.33
N GLU A 100 16.26 0.20 13.27
CA GLU A 100 17.31 -0.71 12.74
C GLU A 100 18.49 -0.94 13.69
N THR A 101 18.66 -0.14 14.72
CA THR A 101 19.77 -0.28 15.67
C THR A 101 19.47 -1.26 16.79
N ASP A 102 18.25 -1.27 17.30
CA ASP A 102 17.83 -2.07 18.47
C ASP A 102 16.80 -3.16 18.12
N TYR A 103 16.22 -3.11 16.90
CA TYR A 103 15.19 -4.05 16.44
C TYR A 103 13.95 -4.12 17.33
N THR A 104 13.67 -3.06 18.09
CA THR A 104 12.41 -2.96 18.82
C THR A 104 11.25 -2.70 17.88
N PRO A 105 10.02 -3.11 18.21
CA PRO A 105 8.85 -2.84 17.37
C PRO A 105 8.62 -1.34 17.16
N ILE A 106 8.34 -0.96 15.91
CA ILE A 106 7.88 0.38 15.56
C ILE A 106 6.49 0.57 16.15
N LYS A 107 6.22 1.74 16.73
CA LYS A 107 4.94 2.12 17.33
C LYS A 107 4.27 3.24 16.53
N GLU A 108 2.95 3.37 16.65
CA GLU A 108 2.18 4.39 15.95
C GLU A 108 2.55 5.82 16.39
N ASP A 109 3.10 6.00 17.58
CA ASP A 109 3.58 7.28 18.13
C ASP A 109 5.05 7.60 17.80
N ASP A 110 5.78 6.66 17.18
CA ASP A 110 7.12 6.95 16.66
C ASP A 110 7.04 8.02 15.53
N SER A 111 8.07 8.84 15.43
CA SER A 111 8.17 9.84 14.37
C SER A 111 8.48 9.20 13.01
N PRO A 112 7.67 9.41 11.98
CA PRO A 112 7.96 8.90 10.64
C PRO A 112 9.28 9.45 10.08
N MET A 113 10.14 8.57 9.56
CA MET A 113 11.44 8.91 8.96
C MET A 113 11.68 8.11 7.66
N PRO A 114 10.88 8.32 6.60
CA PRO A 114 11.02 7.55 5.37
C PRO A 114 12.40 7.77 4.73
N ASN A 115 12.94 6.71 4.13
CA ASN A 115 14.22 6.74 3.43
C ASN A 115 14.10 6.41 1.93
N THR A 116 12.87 6.25 1.44
CA THR A 116 12.58 5.97 0.02
C THR A 116 11.62 7.00 -0.57
N ALA A 117 11.72 7.27 -1.87
CA ALA A 117 10.79 8.18 -2.55
C ALA A 117 9.33 7.74 -2.41
N TYR A 118 9.08 6.42 -2.42
CA TYR A 118 7.77 5.85 -2.13
C TYR A 118 7.29 6.21 -0.72
N GLY A 119 8.09 5.93 0.32
CA GLY A 119 7.76 6.26 1.71
C GLY A 119 7.49 7.75 1.91
N PHE A 120 8.34 8.62 1.34
CA PHE A 120 8.13 10.08 1.39
C PHE A 120 6.80 10.49 0.75
N SER A 121 6.48 9.96 -0.44
CA SER A 121 5.24 10.32 -1.14
C SER A 121 3.98 9.88 -0.37
N LYS A 122 4.02 8.70 0.26
CA LYS A 122 2.92 8.21 1.10
C LYS A 122 2.79 9.03 2.38
N LEU A 123 3.90 9.40 3.02
CA LEU A 123 3.88 10.28 4.21
C LEU A 123 3.30 11.65 3.90
N LYS A 124 3.68 12.27 2.77
CA LYS A 124 3.09 13.57 2.35
C LYS A 124 1.57 13.48 2.22
N ALA A 125 1.06 12.39 1.65
CA ALA A 125 -0.38 12.17 1.55
C ALA A 125 -1.04 11.99 2.94
N GLU A 126 -0.43 11.24 3.85
CA GLU A 126 -0.93 11.10 5.23
C GLU A 126 -1.01 12.46 5.95
N LEU A 127 0.09 13.23 5.91
CA LEU A 127 0.15 14.55 6.54
C LEU A 127 -0.89 15.51 5.96
N TYR A 128 -1.10 15.47 4.64
CA TYR A 128 -2.15 16.26 4.00
C TYR A 128 -3.53 15.85 4.50
N ILE A 129 -3.85 14.55 4.51
CA ILE A 129 -5.14 14.04 5.01
C ILE A 129 -5.37 14.46 6.46
N GLN A 130 -4.36 14.33 7.31
CA GLN A 130 -4.42 14.67 8.73
C GLN A 130 -4.57 16.17 8.97
N SER A 131 -4.03 17.01 8.09
CA SER A 131 -4.10 18.48 8.20
C SER A 131 -5.50 19.05 7.96
N ILE A 132 -6.41 18.28 7.36
CA ILE A 132 -7.75 18.77 7.02
C ILE A 132 -8.65 18.73 8.27
N PRO A 133 -9.15 19.88 8.77
CA PRO A 133 -10.02 19.90 9.92
C PRO A 133 -11.32 19.12 9.68
N GLY A 134 -11.69 18.27 10.63
CA GLY A 134 -12.94 17.50 10.57
C GLY A 134 -13.02 16.41 9.50
N PHE A 135 -11.97 16.19 8.69
CA PHE A 135 -11.99 15.14 7.66
C PHE A 135 -12.03 13.74 8.29
N PRO A 136 -12.99 12.87 7.90
CA PRO A 136 -13.25 11.61 8.57
C PRO A 136 -12.34 10.49 8.02
N TYR A 137 -11.04 10.58 8.26
CA TYR A 137 -10.08 9.61 7.74
C TYR A 137 -9.80 8.43 8.68
N VAL A 138 -9.44 7.30 8.09
CA VAL A 138 -8.66 6.22 8.72
C VAL A 138 -7.48 5.90 7.83
N ILE A 139 -6.29 5.77 8.41
CA ILE A 139 -5.06 5.43 7.71
C ILE A 139 -4.64 4.03 8.12
N TYR A 140 -4.54 3.11 7.17
CA TYR A 140 -3.94 1.81 7.39
C TYR A 140 -2.54 1.76 6.79
N ARG A 141 -1.58 1.31 7.59
CA ARG A 141 -0.16 1.18 7.26
C ARG A 141 0.21 -0.30 7.23
N PRO A 142 -0.14 -1.03 6.17
CA PRO A 142 0.25 -2.43 6.06
C PRO A 142 1.76 -2.57 6.00
N THR A 143 2.25 -3.67 6.57
CA THR A 143 3.60 -4.16 6.38
C THR A 143 3.73 -4.78 4.98
N VAL A 144 4.58 -5.77 4.79
CA VAL A 144 4.67 -6.48 3.51
C VAL A 144 3.37 -7.25 3.26
N VAL A 145 2.65 -6.87 2.21
CA VAL A 145 1.38 -7.51 1.84
C VAL A 145 1.63 -8.73 0.96
N TYR A 146 1.08 -9.88 1.35
CA TYR A 146 1.13 -11.08 0.53
C TYR A 146 -0.28 -11.64 0.26
N GLY A 147 -0.36 -12.54 -0.73
CA GLY A 147 -1.61 -13.21 -1.08
C GLY A 147 -1.84 -13.33 -2.58
N PRO A 148 -3.05 -13.72 -3.02
CA PRO A 148 -3.36 -13.89 -4.43
C PRO A 148 -3.07 -12.64 -5.27
N ARG A 149 -2.35 -12.83 -6.39
CA ARG A 149 -1.94 -11.79 -7.35
C ARG A 149 -0.79 -10.88 -6.89
N GLU A 150 -0.18 -11.18 -5.76
CA GLU A 150 1.10 -10.59 -5.41
C GLU A 150 2.18 -11.20 -6.34
N SER A 151 3.05 -10.36 -6.92
CA SER A 151 3.99 -10.78 -7.95
C SER A 151 5.41 -11.02 -7.46
N ASP A 152 5.88 -10.28 -6.46
CA ASP A 152 7.28 -10.29 -6.05
C ASP A 152 7.63 -11.57 -5.29
N TYR A 153 6.79 -11.95 -4.33
CA TYR A 153 6.93 -13.22 -3.60
C TYR A 153 6.59 -14.44 -4.45
N PHE A 154 5.71 -14.29 -5.43
CA PHE A 154 5.46 -15.33 -6.42
C PHE A 154 6.70 -15.60 -7.29
N LEU A 155 7.43 -14.56 -7.69
CA LEU A 155 8.71 -14.71 -8.41
C LEU A 155 9.77 -15.37 -7.54
N MET A 156 9.82 -15.01 -6.25
CA MET A 156 10.69 -15.69 -5.27
C MET A 156 10.35 -17.18 -5.16
N ALA A 157 9.08 -17.54 -5.02
CA ALA A 157 8.65 -18.95 -4.97
C ALA A 157 9.03 -19.70 -6.25
N LYS A 158 8.87 -19.09 -7.43
CA LYS A 158 9.35 -19.66 -8.71
C LYS A 158 10.86 -19.84 -8.75
N SER A 159 11.63 -18.91 -8.18
CA SER A 159 13.08 -19.02 -8.11
C SER A 159 13.48 -20.19 -7.22
N ILE A 160 12.86 -20.35 -6.06
CA ILE A 160 13.08 -21.47 -5.13
C ILE A 160 12.70 -22.81 -5.79
N GLN A 161 11.58 -22.86 -6.52
CA GLN A 161 11.19 -24.03 -7.32
C GLN A 161 12.24 -24.41 -8.37
N LYS A 162 12.99 -23.42 -8.89
CA LYS A 162 14.13 -23.61 -9.81
C LYS A 162 15.46 -23.80 -9.08
N HIS A 163 15.43 -24.10 -7.79
CA HIS A 163 16.59 -24.37 -6.95
C HIS A 163 17.47 -23.16 -6.60
N PHE A 164 16.97 -21.93 -6.75
CA PHE A 164 17.70 -20.70 -6.42
C PHE A 164 16.93 -19.84 -5.42
N ASP A 165 17.59 -19.44 -4.33
CA ASP A 165 17.12 -18.46 -3.38
C ASP A 165 18.09 -17.27 -3.33
N PHE A 166 17.61 -16.09 -3.72
CA PHE A 166 18.40 -14.86 -3.73
C PHE A 166 18.04 -13.99 -2.54
N SER A 167 19.04 -13.61 -1.75
CA SER A 167 18.89 -12.66 -0.67
C SER A 167 19.83 -11.45 -0.85
N VAL A 168 19.42 -10.30 -0.32
CA VAL A 168 20.15 -9.04 -0.49
C VAL A 168 20.80 -8.64 0.84
N GLY A 169 22.09 -8.33 0.77
CA GLY A 169 22.86 -7.87 1.93
C GLY A 169 23.21 -8.98 2.93
N PHE A 170 24.05 -8.62 3.92
CA PHE A 170 24.56 -9.54 4.93
C PHE A 170 24.09 -9.21 6.36
N LYS A 171 23.47 -8.03 6.54
CA LYS A 171 22.95 -7.62 7.84
C LYS A 171 21.66 -8.37 8.16
N ARG A 172 21.36 -8.49 9.45
CA ARG A 172 20.06 -8.98 9.93
C ARG A 172 18.98 -8.11 9.35
N GLN A 173 17.92 -8.74 8.88
CA GLN A 173 16.68 -8.10 8.42
C GLN A 173 15.53 -8.83 9.11
N ASP A 174 14.74 -8.08 9.84
CA ASP A 174 13.51 -8.56 10.43
C ASP A 174 12.35 -8.05 9.57
N LEU A 175 11.50 -8.95 9.14
CA LEU A 175 10.38 -8.68 8.25
C LEU A 175 9.06 -8.96 8.96
N THR A 176 8.05 -8.21 8.63
CA THR A 176 6.67 -8.44 9.08
C THR A 176 5.75 -8.50 7.87
N PHE A 177 4.73 -9.34 7.94
CA PHE A 177 3.82 -9.60 6.84
C PHE A 177 2.37 -9.37 7.25
N VAL A 178 1.51 -9.16 6.26
CA VAL A 178 0.06 -9.16 6.43
C VAL A 178 -0.60 -9.80 5.21
N TYR A 179 -1.56 -10.67 5.46
CA TYR A 179 -2.32 -11.28 4.39
C TYR A 179 -3.35 -10.29 3.83
N VAL A 180 -3.49 -10.22 2.51
CA VAL A 180 -4.36 -9.24 1.85
C VAL A 180 -5.82 -9.30 2.33
N LYS A 181 -6.33 -10.48 2.70
CA LYS A 181 -7.69 -10.60 3.24
C LYS A 181 -7.83 -10.02 4.64
N ASP A 182 -6.78 -10.02 5.44
CA ASP A 182 -6.80 -9.41 6.78
C ASP A 182 -6.86 -7.88 6.67
N ILE A 183 -6.22 -7.30 5.64
CA ILE A 183 -6.41 -5.87 5.32
C ILE A 183 -7.87 -5.58 4.98
N VAL A 184 -8.51 -6.44 4.18
CA VAL A 184 -9.94 -6.30 3.84
C VAL A 184 -10.81 -6.41 5.09
N GLN A 185 -10.53 -7.34 5.99
CA GLN A 185 -11.24 -7.46 7.27
C GLN A 185 -11.05 -6.20 8.14
N ALA A 186 -9.82 -5.67 8.24
CA ALA A 186 -9.54 -4.43 8.98
C ALA A 186 -10.31 -3.24 8.42
N ILE A 187 -10.48 -3.16 7.09
CA ILE A 187 -11.30 -2.12 6.44
C ILE A 187 -12.76 -2.24 6.89
N PHE A 188 -13.35 -3.44 6.82
CA PHE A 188 -14.74 -3.64 7.24
C PHE A 188 -14.94 -3.37 8.72
N LEU A 189 -14.03 -3.85 9.58
CA LEU A 189 -14.06 -3.58 11.02
C LEU A 189 -14.01 -2.07 11.31
N GLY A 190 -13.13 -1.33 10.64
CA GLY A 190 -13.04 0.11 10.79
C GLY A 190 -14.31 0.86 10.33
N ILE A 191 -15.04 0.30 9.35
CA ILE A 191 -16.35 0.82 8.91
C ILE A 191 -17.43 0.54 9.97
N GLU A 192 -17.52 -0.68 10.46
CA GLU A 192 -18.50 -1.12 11.45
C GLU A 192 -18.34 -0.35 12.77
N GLU A 193 -17.11 -0.21 13.25
CA GLU A 193 -16.77 0.52 14.47
C GLU A 193 -16.74 2.06 14.28
N ARG A 194 -17.03 2.55 13.08
CA ARG A 194 -17.06 3.99 12.74
C ARG A 194 -15.80 4.73 13.16
N VAL A 195 -14.65 4.07 13.02
CA VAL A 195 -13.35 4.66 13.41
C VAL A 195 -13.04 5.86 12.54
N THR A 196 -12.65 6.97 13.16
CA THR A 196 -12.21 8.17 12.44
C THR A 196 -10.98 8.80 13.08
N ARG A 197 -10.16 9.49 12.26
CA ARG A 197 -8.97 10.25 12.66
C ARG A 197 -7.94 9.40 13.43
N LYS A 198 -7.77 8.16 12.98
CA LYS A 198 -6.82 7.19 13.52
C LYS A 198 -5.91 6.65 12.41
N ALA A 199 -4.73 6.20 12.81
CA ALA A 199 -3.80 5.47 11.96
C ALA A 199 -3.39 4.17 12.66
N TYR A 200 -3.29 3.06 11.92
CA TYR A 200 -2.99 1.74 12.46
C TYR A 200 -1.97 1.02 11.59
N PHE A 201 -1.07 0.29 12.21
CA PHE A 201 -0.28 -0.73 11.51
C PHE A 201 -1.12 -1.97 11.27
N LEU A 202 -0.90 -2.61 10.12
CA LEU A 202 -1.50 -3.89 9.81
C LEU A 202 -0.40 -4.93 9.59
N THR A 203 -0.38 -5.93 10.45
CA THR A 203 0.59 -7.03 10.44
C THR A 203 -0.07 -8.29 11.00
N ASP A 204 0.51 -9.46 10.74
CA ASP A 204 0.09 -10.73 11.37
C ASP A 204 0.59 -10.90 12.82
N GLY A 205 1.27 -9.88 13.37
CA GLY A 205 1.80 -9.87 14.73
C GLY A 205 3.10 -10.67 14.91
N LYS A 206 3.69 -11.22 13.82
CA LYS A 206 4.91 -12.01 13.88
C LYS A 206 6.08 -11.28 13.22
N VAL A 207 7.30 -11.58 13.72
CA VAL A 207 8.54 -11.10 13.13
C VAL A 207 9.27 -12.28 12.50
N TYR A 208 9.63 -12.14 11.24
CA TYR A 208 10.32 -13.16 10.45
C TYR A 208 11.74 -12.70 10.16
N LYS A 209 12.72 -13.56 10.41
CA LYS A 209 14.10 -13.32 9.95
C LYS A 209 14.14 -13.41 8.42
N SER A 210 15.06 -12.72 7.79
CA SER A 210 15.14 -12.56 6.32
C SER A 210 15.01 -13.86 5.51
N ARG A 211 15.44 -15.01 6.07
CA ARG A 211 15.31 -16.33 5.41
C ARG A 211 14.06 -17.12 5.80
N ALA A 212 13.40 -16.76 6.89
CA ALA A 212 12.28 -17.54 7.39
C ALA A 212 11.16 -17.69 6.36
N PHE A 213 10.95 -16.66 5.54
CA PHE A 213 9.93 -16.71 4.49
C PHE A 213 10.33 -17.62 3.32
N SER A 214 11.59 -17.58 2.86
CA SER A 214 12.09 -18.50 1.83
C SER A 214 12.14 -19.93 2.33
N ASP A 215 12.52 -20.16 3.59
CA ASP A 215 12.53 -21.48 4.21
C ASP A 215 11.10 -22.08 4.30
N LEU A 216 10.08 -21.24 4.58
CA LEU A 216 8.69 -21.67 4.55
C LEU A 216 8.24 -22.05 3.13
N ILE A 217 8.56 -21.24 2.13
CA ILE A 217 8.26 -21.57 0.73
C ILE A 217 8.94 -22.87 0.31
N GLN A 218 10.21 -23.04 0.65
CA GLN A 218 10.98 -24.26 0.34
C GLN A 218 10.30 -25.49 0.97
N LYS A 219 9.86 -25.39 2.22
CA LYS A 219 9.15 -26.46 2.93
C LYS A 219 7.84 -26.82 2.21
N GLU A 220 7.03 -25.84 1.84
CA GLU A 220 5.75 -26.06 1.16
C GLU A 220 5.93 -26.65 -0.25
N LEU A 221 7.07 -26.40 -0.89
CA LEU A 221 7.46 -27.01 -2.17
C LEU A 221 8.04 -28.43 -2.03
N GLY A 222 8.02 -29.05 -0.84
CA GLY A 222 8.51 -30.41 -0.60
C GLY A 222 10.01 -30.48 -0.31
N ASN A 223 10.60 -29.42 0.22
CA ASN A 223 12.03 -29.30 0.55
C ASN A 223 12.99 -29.61 -0.61
N PRO A 224 12.84 -29.03 -1.80
CA PRO A 224 13.80 -29.20 -2.87
C PRO A 224 15.20 -28.71 -2.42
N PHE A 225 16.26 -29.27 -3.01
CA PHE A 225 17.60 -28.68 -2.85
C PHE A 225 17.58 -27.25 -3.39
N VAL A 226 18.09 -26.27 -2.60
CA VAL A 226 18.12 -24.86 -3.00
C VAL A 226 19.49 -24.27 -2.75
N LEU A 227 20.05 -23.64 -3.78
CA LEU A 227 21.29 -22.87 -3.69
C LEU A 227 20.98 -21.45 -3.19
N HIS A 228 21.43 -21.12 -1.99
CA HIS A 228 21.25 -19.80 -1.39
C HIS A 228 22.35 -18.84 -1.82
N LEU A 229 21.99 -17.82 -2.59
CA LEU A 229 22.90 -16.82 -3.12
C LEU A 229 22.66 -15.46 -2.44
N LYS A 230 23.72 -14.89 -1.85
CA LYS A 230 23.67 -13.55 -1.27
C LYS A 230 24.28 -12.53 -2.22
N CYS A 231 23.48 -11.52 -2.59
CA CYS A 231 23.93 -10.43 -3.43
C CYS A 231 24.35 -9.22 -2.56
N PRO A 232 25.61 -8.74 -2.64
CA PRO A 232 26.01 -7.53 -1.96
C PRO A 232 25.21 -6.31 -2.45
N LEU A 233 24.82 -5.41 -1.53
CA LEU A 233 24.09 -4.17 -1.86
C LEU A 233 24.77 -3.30 -2.93
N ILE A 234 26.11 -3.36 -2.99
CA ILE A 234 26.89 -2.61 -3.98
C ILE A 234 26.59 -3.03 -5.41
N VAL A 235 26.34 -4.30 -5.65
CA VAL A 235 26.01 -4.82 -6.99
C VAL A 235 24.67 -4.31 -7.47
N LEU A 236 23.68 -4.18 -6.57
CA LEU A 236 22.37 -3.64 -6.92
C LEU A 236 22.38 -2.14 -7.23
N LYS A 237 23.27 -1.37 -6.57
CA LYS A 237 23.44 0.06 -6.87
C LYS A 237 24.05 0.36 -8.23
N VAL A 238 24.72 -0.61 -8.84
CA VAL A 238 25.34 -0.48 -10.17
C VAL A 238 24.32 -0.83 -11.27
N ILE A 239 23.29 -1.62 -10.95
CA ILE A 239 22.28 -2.11 -11.90
C ILE A 239 21.00 -1.26 -11.88
N SER A 240 20.81 -0.42 -10.86
CA SER A 240 19.66 0.50 -10.70
C SER A 240 20.00 1.90 -11.18
#